data_dc6c2c5d826d03fa0f6409a21e43654a
#
_entry.id   dc6c2c5d826d03fa0f6409a21e43654a
#
_cell.length_a   1.000
_cell.length_b   1.000
_cell.length_c   1.000
_cell.angle_alpha   90.00
_cell.angle_beta   90.00
_cell.angle_gamma   90.00
#
_symmetry.space_group_name_H-M   'P 1'
#
loop_
_entity.id
_entity.type
_entity.pdbx_description
1 polymer ?
#
loop_
_entity_poly.entity_id
_entity_poly.type
_entity_poly.pdbx_seq_one_letter_code
_entity_poly.pdbx_strand_id
1 'polypeptide(L)'
;RFDRVVVDTAPTGHTLRLLQLPEIMDSMIGRVMKLRNRFSGMMDGIKGMFGGGDDDADPSADLDELRERIERLRSVLRDPEKTDFRVVTIPEEMSVAESERLVARLDEFGIPVNTLVVNRVMEGVGDVTDGSGAAIDPDWIVEPNPETCEFCARRWEVQQDALRQATDLFRGRDVKRVPLLAKEVRGEAALRVVAACLR
;
A
#
# COMPACT_ATOMS: atom_id res chain seq x y z
N ARG A 1 -7.31 -12.81 17.97
CA ARG A 1 -5.99 -12.73 17.34
C ARG A 1 -6.15 -13.25 15.93
N PHE A 2 -5.72 -12.50 14.93
CA PHE A 2 -5.84 -12.85 13.52
C PHE A 2 -4.48 -13.32 13.00
N ASP A 3 -4.48 -14.31 12.12
CA ASP A 3 -3.25 -14.83 11.48
C ASP A 3 -2.78 -13.92 10.36
N ARG A 4 -3.71 -13.19 9.74
CA ARG A 4 -3.43 -12.20 8.70
C ARG A 4 -4.31 -10.97 8.88
N VAL A 5 -3.74 -9.82 8.57
CA VAL A 5 -4.45 -8.53 8.52
C VAL A 5 -4.21 -7.93 7.16
N VAL A 6 -5.26 -7.59 6.45
CA VAL A 6 -5.21 -6.86 5.18
C VAL A 6 -5.64 -5.44 5.45
N VAL A 7 -4.78 -4.49 5.09
CA VAL A 7 -5.06 -3.07 5.24
C VAL A 7 -5.33 -2.49 3.85
N ASP A 8 -6.57 -2.06 3.62
CA ASP A 8 -6.93 -1.29 2.43
C ASP A 8 -6.50 0.16 2.67
N THR A 9 -5.52 0.61 1.90
CA THR A 9 -4.92 1.93 2.10
C THR A 9 -5.64 2.99 1.28
N ALA A 10 -5.69 4.21 1.80
CA ALA A 10 -6.17 5.37 1.04
C ALA A 10 -5.28 5.64 -0.20
N PRO A 11 -5.75 6.42 -1.20
CA PRO A 11 -4.96 6.76 -2.39
C PRO A 11 -3.56 7.29 -2.08
N THR A 12 -2.63 7.02 -2.97
CA THR A 12 -1.16 7.12 -2.85
C THR A 12 -0.60 8.26 -1.99
N GLY A 13 -1.12 9.48 -2.11
CA GLY A 13 -0.61 10.63 -1.35
C GLY A 13 -0.82 10.55 0.17
N HIS A 14 -1.93 9.96 0.62
CA HIS A 14 -2.23 9.78 2.03
C HIS A 14 -1.49 8.59 2.63
N THR A 15 -1.37 7.50 1.87
CA THR A 15 -0.62 6.31 2.29
C THR A 15 0.84 6.63 2.55
N LEU A 16 1.48 7.38 1.64
CA LEU A 16 2.87 7.81 1.82
C LEU A 16 3.06 8.68 3.07
N ARG A 17 2.10 9.57 3.38
CA ARG A 17 2.14 10.37 4.61
C ARG A 17 2.05 9.52 5.88
N LEU A 18 1.20 8.48 5.87
CA LEU A 18 1.10 7.54 6.99
C LEU A 18 2.41 6.76 7.19
N LEU A 19 3.06 6.36 6.08
CA LEU A 19 4.36 5.67 6.13
C LEU A 19 5.51 6.58 6.58
N GLN A 20 5.40 7.90 6.37
CA GLN A 20 6.34 8.90 6.87
C GLN A 20 6.14 9.28 8.35
N LEU A 21 4.97 8.96 8.93
CA LEU A 21 4.67 9.30 10.32
C LEU A 21 5.76 8.88 11.30
N PRO A 22 6.34 7.66 11.23
CA PRO A 22 7.40 7.27 12.15
C PRO A 22 8.60 8.23 12.12
N GLU A 23 9.05 8.65 10.94
CA GLU A 23 10.21 9.56 10.79
C GLU A 23 9.91 10.98 11.28
N ILE A 24 8.70 11.47 10.99
CA ILE A 24 8.25 12.77 11.47
C ILE A 24 8.15 12.75 13.00
N MET A 25 7.61 11.69 13.58
CA MET A 25 7.48 11.56 15.02
C MET A 25 8.83 11.41 15.72
N ASP A 26 9.76 10.63 15.18
CA ASP A 26 11.12 10.54 15.71
C ASP A 26 11.79 11.92 15.78
N SER A 27 11.62 12.73 14.73
CA SER A 27 12.17 14.09 14.69
C SER A 27 11.47 15.02 15.69
N MET A 28 10.17 14.87 15.91
CA MET A 28 9.41 15.65 16.88
C MET A 28 9.76 15.25 18.32
N ILE A 29 9.77 13.96 18.61
CA ILE A 29 10.16 13.42 19.94
C ILE A 29 11.58 13.86 20.26
N GLY A 30 12.52 13.75 19.32
CA GLY A 30 13.90 14.22 19.50
C GLY A 30 14.00 15.73 19.79
N ARG A 31 13.13 16.56 19.17
CA ARG A 31 13.08 18.02 19.47
C ARG A 31 12.48 18.30 20.84
N VAL A 32 11.41 17.62 21.20
CA VAL A 32 10.76 17.77 22.51
C VAL A 32 11.71 17.33 23.63
N MET A 33 12.42 16.21 23.48
CA MET A 33 13.43 15.77 24.46
C MET A 33 14.60 16.76 24.58
N LYS A 34 15.11 17.28 23.46
CA LYS A 34 16.15 18.32 23.49
C LYS A 34 15.66 19.60 24.18
N LEU A 35 14.42 19.97 23.95
CA LEU A 35 13.82 21.14 24.59
C LEU A 35 13.67 20.91 26.11
N ARG A 36 13.18 19.73 26.51
CA ARG A 36 13.06 19.33 27.91
C ARG A 36 14.41 19.36 28.60
N ASN A 37 15.44 18.75 28.01
CA ASN A 37 16.78 18.73 28.62
C ASN A 37 17.43 20.13 28.73
N ARG A 38 17.02 21.09 27.88
CA ARG A 38 17.43 22.48 28.01
C ARG A 38 16.69 23.22 29.13
N PHE A 39 15.44 22.85 29.40
CA PHE A 39 14.62 23.52 30.39
C PHE A 39 14.55 22.79 31.74
N SER A 40 15.00 21.52 31.84
CA SER A 40 15.01 20.76 33.09
C SER A 40 15.87 21.44 34.15
N GLY A 41 17.05 21.98 33.79
CA GLY A 41 17.87 22.74 34.71
C GLY A 41 17.26 24.05 35.20
N MET A 42 16.26 24.58 34.49
CA MET A 42 15.53 25.80 34.86
C MET A 42 14.28 25.49 35.67
N MET A 43 13.66 24.33 35.45
CA MET A 43 12.46 23.89 36.19
C MET A 43 12.76 23.31 37.56
N ASP A 44 13.92 22.71 37.78
CA ASP A 44 14.37 22.30 39.12
C ASP A 44 14.52 23.52 40.09
N GLY A 45 14.85 24.69 39.54
CA GLY A 45 14.85 25.94 40.28
C GLY A 45 13.46 26.49 40.63
N ILE A 46 12.42 26.15 39.82
CA ILE A 46 11.05 26.68 40.00
C ILE A 46 10.18 25.70 40.82
N LYS A 47 10.41 24.38 40.74
CA LYS A 47 9.72 23.39 41.62
C LYS A 47 10.03 23.62 43.10
N GLY A 48 11.15 24.20 43.45
CA GLY A 48 11.48 24.59 44.84
C GLY A 48 10.69 25.79 45.31
N MET A 49 10.03 26.54 44.44
CA MET A 49 9.39 27.82 44.78
C MET A 49 7.84 27.77 44.74
N PHE A 50 7.26 26.81 44.07
CA PHE A 50 5.80 26.59 44.01
C PHE A 50 5.49 25.12 44.38
N GLY A 51 5.12 24.93 45.65
CA GLY A 51 4.80 23.63 46.20
C GLY A 51 3.56 23.02 45.58
N GLY A 52 3.63 21.72 45.30
CA GLY A 52 2.56 20.75 45.42
C GLY A 52 1.50 20.73 44.34
N GLY A 53 1.58 19.77 43.47
CA GLY A 53 0.47 19.23 42.68
C GLY A 53 0.87 17.81 42.24
N ASP A 54 0.29 16.80 42.93
CA ASP A 54 0.36 15.40 42.58
C ASP A 54 -0.44 15.14 41.28
N ASP A 55 0.20 15.31 40.13
CA ASP A 55 -0.20 14.69 38.89
C ASP A 55 1.10 14.16 38.25
N ASP A 56 1.57 13.04 38.81
CA ASP A 56 2.75 12.29 38.37
C ASP A 56 2.46 11.43 37.10
N ALA A 57 1.86 12.00 36.10
CA ALA A 57 1.99 11.47 34.76
C ALA A 57 3.33 12.00 34.20
N ASP A 58 4.38 11.19 34.24
CA ASP A 58 5.67 11.54 33.63
C ASP A 58 5.48 11.60 32.10
N PRO A 59 5.43 12.78 31.48
CA PRO A 59 5.23 12.92 30.03
C PRO A 59 6.33 12.23 29.24
N SER A 60 7.44 11.83 29.88
CA SER A 60 8.53 11.11 29.26
C SER A 60 8.25 9.64 29.08
N ALA A 61 7.51 9.00 30.01
CA ALA A 61 7.13 7.61 29.90
C ALA A 61 6.19 7.38 28.72
N ASP A 62 5.22 8.28 28.51
CA ASP A 62 4.29 8.21 27.38
C ASP A 62 5.01 8.39 26.03
N LEU A 63 6.04 9.26 25.97
CA LEU A 63 6.84 9.47 24.77
C LEU A 63 7.74 8.26 24.48
N ASP A 64 8.31 7.63 25.48
CA ASP A 64 9.14 6.44 25.33
C ASP A 64 8.28 5.25 24.87
N GLU A 65 7.07 5.07 25.44
CA GLU A 65 6.13 4.05 25.00
C GLU A 65 5.71 4.27 23.53
N LEU A 66 5.41 5.52 23.16
CA LEU A 66 5.06 5.86 21.79
C LEU A 66 6.20 5.55 20.82
N ARG A 67 7.44 5.89 21.21
CA ARG A 67 8.64 5.60 20.42
C ARG A 67 8.81 4.09 20.19
N GLU A 68 8.68 3.28 21.25
CA GLU A 68 8.77 1.83 21.13
C GLU A 68 7.69 1.26 20.20
N ARG A 69 6.47 1.79 20.26
CA ARG A 69 5.37 1.38 19.35
C ARG A 69 5.70 1.72 17.90
N ILE A 70 6.27 2.89 17.64
CA ILE A 70 6.68 3.34 16.31
C ILE A 70 7.82 2.47 15.78
N GLU A 71 8.85 2.21 16.56
CA GLU A 71 9.97 1.35 16.18
C GLU A 71 9.52 -0.08 15.89
N ARG A 72 8.59 -0.61 16.69
CA ARG A 72 7.97 -1.92 16.45
C ARG A 72 7.18 -1.93 15.13
N LEU A 73 6.38 -0.89 14.86
CA LEU A 73 5.64 -0.77 13.61
C LEU A 73 6.60 -0.72 12.41
N ARG A 74 7.64 0.08 12.47
CA ARG A 74 8.68 0.13 11.43
C ARG A 74 9.34 -1.22 11.18
N SER A 75 9.68 -1.93 12.23
CA SER A 75 10.31 -3.25 12.11
C SER A 75 9.38 -4.25 11.43
N VAL A 76 8.09 -4.23 11.75
CA VAL A 76 7.08 -5.09 11.10
C VAL A 76 6.90 -4.72 9.63
N LEU A 77 6.79 -3.43 9.32
CA LEU A 77 6.58 -2.97 7.93
C LEU A 77 7.77 -3.28 7.00
N ARG A 78 8.98 -3.33 7.55
CA ARG A 78 10.22 -3.63 6.79
C ARG A 78 10.55 -5.12 6.71
N ASP A 79 9.89 -5.94 7.50
CA ASP A 79 10.15 -7.37 7.56
C ASP A 79 9.40 -8.09 6.41
N PRO A 80 10.11 -8.61 5.39
CA PRO A 80 9.48 -9.26 4.24
C PRO A 80 8.77 -10.58 4.58
N GLU A 81 9.03 -11.15 5.75
CA GLU A 81 8.32 -12.34 6.22
C GLU A 81 6.99 -11.99 6.91
N LYS A 82 6.81 -10.72 7.33
CA LYS A 82 5.61 -10.25 8.04
C LYS A 82 4.76 -9.32 7.22
N THR A 83 5.35 -8.61 6.27
CA THR A 83 4.67 -7.59 5.48
C THR A 83 4.91 -7.79 4.00
N ASP A 84 3.83 -7.76 3.23
CA ASP A 84 3.85 -7.71 1.77
C ASP A 84 3.00 -6.54 1.30
N PHE A 85 3.62 -5.54 0.70
CA PHE A 85 2.91 -4.42 0.11
C PHE A 85 2.62 -4.71 -1.36
N ARG A 86 1.35 -4.77 -1.72
CA ARG A 86 0.89 -5.00 -3.08
C ARG A 86 0.39 -3.72 -3.69
N VAL A 87 1.03 -3.29 -4.76
CA VAL A 87 0.60 -2.10 -5.49
C VAL A 87 -0.47 -2.50 -6.49
N VAL A 88 -1.59 -1.79 -6.49
CA VAL A 88 -2.69 -2.01 -7.44
C VAL A 88 -2.77 -0.82 -8.38
N THR A 89 -2.75 -1.08 -9.68
CA THR A 89 -2.85 -0.09 -10.75
C THR A 89 -3.89 -0.50 -11.79
N ILE A 90 -4.21 0.39 -12.69
CA ILE A 90 -4.99 0.08 -13.91
C ILE A 90 -4.08 0.27 -15.13
N PRO A 91 -4.39 -0.36 -16.28
CA PRO A 91 -3.53 -0.29 -17.47
C PRO A 91 -3.71 1.04 -18.20
N GLU A 92 -3.30 2.12 -17.56
CA GLU A 92 -3.28 3.49 -18.07
C GLU A 92 -1.94 4.14 -17.70
N GLU A 93 -1.36 4.91 -18.63
CA GLU A 93 -0.03 5.52 -18.49
C GLU A 93 0.15 6.29 -17.18
N MET A 94 -0.82 7.13 -16.83
CA MET A 94 -0.78 7.92 -15.59
C MET A 94 -0.77 7.04 -14.34
N SER A 95 -1.58 5.99 -14.33
CA SER A 95 -1.68 5.07 -13.20
C SER A 95 -0.40 4.24 -13.03
N VAL A 96 0.22 3.83 -14.13
CA VAL A 96 1.51 3.13 -14.11
C VAL A 96 2.61 4.05 -13.60
N ALA A 97 2.68 5.30 -14.07
CA ALA A 97 3.66 6.28 -13.61
C ALA A 97 3.49 6.66 -12.13
N GLU A 98 2.25 6.71 -11.62
CA GLU A 98 2.01 6.91 -10.19
C GLU A 98 2.45 5.70 -9.36
N SER A 99 2.20 4.49 -9.85
CA SER A 99 2.62 3.26 -9.21
C SER A 99 4.15 3.14 -9.14
N GLU A 100 4.86 3.58 -10.18
CA GLU A 100 6.33 3.66 -10.18
C GLU A 100 6.83 4.58 -9.06
N ARG A 101 6.25 5.78 -8.95
CA ARG A 101 6.63 6.73 -7.89
C ARG A 101 6.33 6.18 -6.50
N LEU A 102 5.20 5.47 -6.34
CA LEU A 102 4.85 4.82 -5.08
C LEU A 102 5.87 3.75 -4.71
N VAL A 103 6.22 2.87 -5.66
CA VAL A 103 7.22 1.82 -5.42
C VAL A 103 8.57 2.41 -5.06
N ALA A 104 9.04 3.42 -5.80
CA ALA A 104 10.31 4.09 -5.49
C ALA A 104 10.31 4.65 -4.05
N ARG A 105 9.20 5.21 -3.59
CA ARG A 105 9.08 5.69 -2.21
C ARG A 105 9.05 4.57 -1.18
N LEU A 106 8.36 3.46 -1.46
CA LEU A 106 8.34 2.30 -0.57
C LEU A 106 9.73 1.68 -0.46
N ASP A 107 10.46 1.59 -1.57
CA ASP A 107 11.85 1.13 -1.60
C ASP A 107 12.77 2.05 -0.77
N GLU A 108 12.61 3.39 -0.84
CA GLU A 108 13.32 4.35 0.02
C GLU A 108 13.08 4.10 1.52
N PHE A 109 11.86 3.69 1.89
CA PHE A 109 11.51 3.34 3.28
C PHE A 109 11.91 1.91 3.67
N GLY A 110 12.41 1.11 2.73
CA GLY A 110 12.74 -0.29 2.94
C GLY A 110 11.52 -1.18 3.17
N ILE A 111 10.37 -0.80 2.61
CA ILE A 111 9.13 -1.57 2.69
C ILE A 111 9.07 -2.52 1.50
N PRO A 112 8.93 -3.84 1.72
CA PRO A 112 8.95 -4.81 0.64
C PRO A 112 7.70 -4.68 -0.26
N VAL A 113 7.93 -4.53 -1.56
CA VAL A 113 6.90 -4.58 -2.60
C VAL A 113 7.23 -5.74 -3.53
N ASN A 114 6.49 -6.83 -3.41
CA ASN A 114 6.75 -8.04 -4.20
C ASN A 114 5.84 -8.15 -5.42
N THR A 115 4.65 -7.57 -5.36
CA THR A 115 3.62 -7.78 -6.37
C THR A 115 3.03 -6.46 -6.87
N LEU A 116 2.95 -6.32 -8.18
CA LEU A 116 2.09 -5.36 -8.86
C LEU A 116 0.83 -6.08 -9.37
N VAL A 117 -0.32 -5.54 -9.04
CA VAL A 117 -1.61 -6.01 -9.55
C VAL A 117 -2.12 -5.01 -10.57
N VAL A 118 -2.18 -5.41 -11.84
CA VAL A 118 -2.82 -4.60 -12.89
C VAL A 118 -4.29 -5.02 -12.99
N ASN A 119 -5.17 -4.16 -12.52
CA ASN A 119 -6.62 -4.39 -12.47
C ASN A 119 -7.31 -3.87 -13.73
N ARG A 120 -8.48 -4.40 -14.06
CA ARG A 120 -9.31 -4.00 -15.20
C ARG A 120 -8.62 -4.21 -16.56
N VAL A 121 -7.88 -5.28 -16.69
CA VAL A 121 -7.24 -5.63 -17.96
C VAL A 121 -8.30 -6.22 -18.90
N MET A 122 -8.40 -5.67 -20.11
CA MET A 122 -9.20 -6.30 -21.16
C MET A 122 -8.40 -7.49 -21.71
N GLU A 123 -8.86 -8.70 -21.46
CA GLU A 123 -8.24 -9.96 -21.88
C GLU A 123 -9.27 -10.86 -22.53
N GLY A 124 -8.83 -11.78 -23.38
CA GLY A 124 -9.72 -12.79 -23.94
C GLY A 124 -10.20 -13.79 -22.86
N VAL A 125 -11.40 -14.29 -23.00
CA VAL A 125 -11.99 -15.26 -22.06
C VAL A 125 -11.11 -16.50 -21.88
N GLY A 126 -10.40 -16.92 -22.91
CA GLY A 126 -9.50 -18.08 -22.87
C GLY A 126 -8.27 -17.92 -21.97
N ASP A 127 -7.92 -16.70 -21.60
CA ASP A 127 -6.70 -16.40 -20.84
C ASP A 127 -6.92 -16.40 -19.32
N VAL A 128 -8.19 -16.51 -18.87
CA VAL A 128 -8.54 -16.41 -17.45
C VAL A 128 -9.23 -17.68 -16.95
N THR A 129 -8.78 -18.16 -15.79
CA THR A 129 -9.38 -19.33 -15.13
C THR A 129 -9.84 -19.01 -13.71
N ASP A 130 -10.75 -19.81 -13.17
CA ASP A 130 -11.26 -19.68 -11.80
C ASP A 130 -10.30 -20.17 -10.70
N GLY A 131 -9.07 -20.50 -11.06
CA GLY A 131 -8.04 -21.03 -10.17
C GLY A 131 -8.14 -22.54 -9.90
N SER A 132 -9.19 -23.22 -10.35
CA SER A 132 -9.26 -24.67 -10.47
C SER A 132 -8.74 -25.17 -11.83
N GLY A 133 -8.47 -24.23 -12.74
CA GLY A 133 -8.14 -24.49 -14.14
C GLY A 133 -9.37 -24.52 -15.05
N ALA A 134 -10.57 -24.32 -14.50
CA ALA A 134 -11.79 -24.21 -15.32
C ALA A 134 -11.89 -22.82 -15.95
N ALA A 135 -12.33 -22.77 -17.20
CA ALA A 135 -12.60 -21.52 -17.88
C ALA A 135 -13.70 -20.74 -17.15
N ILE A 136 -13.52 -19.44 -17.04
CA ILE A 136 -14.55 -18.56 -16.48
C ILE A 136 -15.68 -18.39 -17.49
N ASP A 137 -16.90 -18.28 -17.00
CA ASP A 137 -18.08 -17.96 -17.82
C ASP A 137 -17.80 -16.69 -18.65
N PRO A 138 -17.89 -16.75 -20.00
CA PRO A 138 -17.66 -15.61 -20.87
C PRO A 138 -18.43 -14.34 -20.49
N ASP A 139 -19.63 -14.50 -19.94
CA ASP A 139 -20.47 -13.37 -19.48
C ASP A 139 -19.84 -12.55 -18.32
N TRP A 140 -18.76 -13.01 -17.76
CA TRP A 140 -18.08 -12.33 -16.66
C TRP A 140 -16.96 -11.40 -17.11
N ILE A 141 -16.43 -11.59 -18.32
CA ILE A 141 -15.27 -10.86 -18.82
C ILE A 141 -15.69 -9.94 -19.96
N VAL A 142 -15.16 -8.71 -19.94
CA VAL A 142 -15.32 -7.79 -21.05
C VAL A 142 -14.22 -8.10 -22.08
N GLU A 143 -14.59 -8.85 -23.13
CA GLU A 143 -13.68 -9.10 -24.24
C GLU A 143 -13.48 -7.85 -25.09
N PRO A 144 -12.22 -7.54 -25.44
CA PRO A 144 -11.95 -6.50 -26.40
C PRO A 144 -12.44 -6.91 -27.78
N ASN A 145 -13.09 -6.00 -28.49
CA ASN A 145 -13.47 -6.21 -29.88
C ASN A 145 -12.86 -5.09 -30.76
N PRO A 146 -11.53 -5.11 -30.99
CA PRO A 146 -10.86 -4.06 -31.72
C PRO A 146 -11.21 -4.01 -33.20
N GLU A 147 -11.70 -5.10 -33.78
CA GLU A 147 -11.99 -5.18 -35.22
C GLU A 147 -13.27 -4.42 -35.61
N THR A 148 -14.26 -4.39 -34.73
CA THR A 148 -15.58 -3.80 -35.03
C THR A 148 -15.88 -2.52 -34.22
N CYS A 149 -15.05 -2.19 -33.24
CA CYS A 149 -15.27 -1.06 -32.35
C CYS A 149 -13.99 -0.18 -32.27
N GLU A 150 -14.02 0.99 -32.87
CA GLU A 150 -12.89 1.95 -32.84
C GLU A 150 -12.51 2.36 -31.42
N PHE A 151 -13.47 2.51 -30.53
CA PHE A 151 -13.19 2.79 -29.12
C PHE A 151 -12.44 1.63 -28.45
N CYS A 152 -12.86 0.40 -28.70
CA CYS A 152 -12.19 -0.79 -28.18
C CYS A 152 -10.76 -0.91 -28.72
N ALA A 153 -10.55 -0.63 -30.00
CA ALA A 153 -9.22 -0.64 -30.62
C ALA A 153 -8.26 0.35 -29.93
N ARG A 154 -8.70 1.60 -29.77
CA ARG A 154 -7.88 2.63 -29.09
C ARG A 154 -7.60 2.28 -27.63
N ARG A 155 -8.60 1.80 -26.90
CA ARG A 155 -8.41 1.36 -25.49
C ARG A 155 -7.46 0.18 -25.40
N TRP A 156 -7.52 -0.73 -26.36
CA TRP A 156 -6.61 -1.87 -26.43
C TRP A 156 -5.16 -1.43 -26.64
N GLU A 157 -4.90 -0.52 -27.59
CA GLU A 157 -3.56 0.03 -27.84
C GLU A 157 -2.98 0.67 -26.56
N VAL A 158 -3.72 1.59 -25.95
CA VAL A 158 -3.32 2.26 -24.69
C VAL A 158 -3.02 1.25 -23.61
N GLN A 159 -3.86 0.23 -23.47
CA GLN A 159 -3.64 -0.83 -22.49
C GLN A 159 -2.37 -1.63 -22.77
N GLN A 160 -2.10 -2.01 -24.04
CA GLN A 160 -0.91 -2.78 -24.37
C GLN A 160 0.37 -2.00 -24.08
N ASP A 161 0.37 -0.70 -24.35
CA ASP A 161 1.50 0.18 -24.03
C ASP A 161 1.71 0.27 -22.51
N ALA A 162 0.66 0.50 -21.76
CA ALA A 162 0.71 0.56 -20.30
C ALA A 162 1.14 -0.77 -19.66
N LEU A 163 0.68 -1.90 -20.19
CA LEU A 163 1.10 -3.24 -19.72
C LEU A 163 2.58 -3.51 -19.99
N ARG A 164 3.10 -3.12 -21.17
CA ARG A 164 4.53 -3.21 -21.46
C ARG A 164 5.34 -2.36 -20.49
N GLN A 165 4.93 -1.10 -20.29
CA GLN A 165 5.58 -0.19 -19.36
C GLN A 165 5.56 -0.74 -17.93
N ALA A 166 4.42 -1.23 -17.45
CA ALA A 166 4.30 -1.84 -16.13
C ALA A 166 5.23 -3.04 -15.97
N THR A 167 5.30 -3.92 -16.97
CA THR A 167 6.19 -5.09 -16.95
C THR A 167 7.65 -4.70 -16.90
N ASP A 168 8.06 -3.67 -17.64
CA ASP A 168 9.44 -3.20 -17.66
C ASP A 168 9.86 -2.50 -16.37
N LEU A 169 8.99 -1.63 -15.83
CA LEU A 169 9.24 -0.88 -14.60
C LEU A 169 9.27 -1.79 -13.36
N PHE A 170 8.48 -2.85 -13.37
CA PHE A 170 8.38 -3.80 -12.25
C PHE A 170 9.17 -5.09 -12.48
N ARG A 171 10.19 -5.04 -13.35
CA ARG A 171 11.06 -6.19 -13.64
C ARG A 171 11.69 -6.72 -12.35
N GLY A 172 11.54 -8.02 -12.13
CA GLY A 172 12.00 -8.69 -10.90
C GLY A 172 10.96 -8.77 -9.78
N ARG A 173 9.75 -8.23 -10.02
CA ARG A 173 8.59 -8.39 -9.14
C ARG A 173 7.49 -9.16 -9.87
N ASP A 174 6.59 -9.77 -9.13
CA ASP A 174 5.43 -10.44 -9.70
C ASP A 174 4.44 -9.41 -10.27
N VAL A 175 4.03 -9.60 -11.51
CA VAL A 175 2.96 -8.81 -12.14
C VAL A 175 1.75 -9.71 -12.34
N LYS A 176 0.71 -9.45 -11.55
CA LYS A 176 -0.58 -10.15 -11.63
C LYS A 176 -1.59 -9.31 -12.42
N ARG A 177 -2.43 -9.96 -13.21
CA ARG A 177 -3.46 -9.30 -14.01
C ARG A 177 -4.83 -9.73 -13.53
N VAL A 178 -5.72 -8.77 -13.36
CA VAL A 178 -7.13 -9.00 -13.03
C VAL A 178 -7.97 -8.50 -14.19
N PRO A 179 -8.80 -9.34 -14.80
CA PRO A 179 -9.56 -8.95 -15.98
C PRO A 179 -10.60 -7.87 -15.66
N LEU A 180 -10.99 -7.14 -16.68
CA LEU A 180 -12.15 -6.25 -16.61
C LEU A 180 -13.43 -7.11 -16.58
N LEU A 181 -14.07 -7.15 -15.41
CA LEU A 181 -15.29 -7.91 -15.22
C LEU A 181 -16.51 -7.10 -15.67
N ALA A 182 -17.42 -7.76 -16.39
CA ALA A 182 -18.67 -7.18 -16.87
C ALA A 182 -19.69 -6.94 -15.76
N LYS A 183 -19.51 -7.60 -14.61
CA LYS A 183 -20.41 -7.54 -13.47
C LYS A 183 -19.65 -7.08 -12.23
N GLU A 184 -20.36 -6.52 -11.28
CA GLU A 184 -19.79 -6.14 -9.99
C GLU A 184 -19.31 -7.40 -9.24
N VAL A 185 -18.13 -7.32 -8.63
CA VAL A 185 -17.53 -8.42 -7.85
C VAL A 185 -18.29 -8.56 -6.54
N ARG A 186 -19.31 -9.41 -6.54
CA ARG A 186 -20.14 -9.75 -5.36
C ARG A 186 -20.28 -11.25 -5.21
N GLY A 187 -20.26 -11.68 -3.95
CA GLY A 187 -20.43 -13.09 -3.60
C GLY A 187 -19.19 -13.94 -3.84
N GLU A 188 -19.27 -15.17 -3.37
CA GLU A 188 -18.13 -16.07 -3.29
C GLU A 188 -17.55 -16.43 -4.67
N ALA A 189 -18.41 -16.65 -5.67
CA ALA A 189 -17.99 -17.05 -7.02
C ALA A 189 -17.12 -15.96 -7.67
N ALA A 190 -17.56 -14.69 -7.65
CA ALA A 190 -16.81 -13.58 -8.21
C ALA A 190 -15.49 -13.32 -7.48
N LEU A 191 -15.51 -13.42 -6.15
CA LEU A 191 -14.31 -13.28 -5.33
C LEU A 191 -13.28 -14.40 -5.59
N ARG A 192 -13.71 -15.61 -5.86
CA ARG A 192 -12.83 -16.74 -6.24
C ARG A 192 -12.10 -16.47 -7.55
N VAL A 193 -12.77 -15.89 -8.55
CA VAL A 193 -12.15 -15.49 -9.82
C VAL A 193 -11.04 -14.48 -9.58
N VAL A 194 -11.33 -13.40 -8.86
CA VAL A 194 -10.30 -12.40 -8.53
C VAL A 194 -9.16 -13.00 -7.71
N ALA A 195 -9.49 -13.84 -6.72
CA ALA A 195 -8.48 -14.51 -5.89
C ALA A 195 -7.56 -15.45 -6.71
N ALA A 196 -8.09 -16.07 -7.76
CA ALA A 196 -7.30 -16.90 -8.68
C ALA A 196 -6.26 -16.09 -9.44
N CYS A 197 -6.63 -14.89 -9.90
CA CYS A 197 -5.73 -13.97 -10.59
C CYS A 197 -4.61 -13.41 -9.69
N LEU A 198 -4.78 -13.47 -8.37
CA LEU A 198 -3.85 -12.91 -7.39
C LEU A 198 -2.88 -13.95 -6.79
N ARG A 199 -3.01 -15.20 -7.20
CA ARG A 199 -2.10 -16.31 -6.82
C ARG A 199 -0.92 -16.34 -7.77
#